data_6927f226d04259cd04c0e594c305063f
#
_entry.id   6927f226d04259cd04c0e594c305063f
#
_cell.length_a   1.000
_cell.length_b   1.000
_cell.length_c   1.000
_cell.angle_alpha   90.00
_cell.angle_beta   90.00
_cell.angle_gamma   90.00
#
_symmetry.space_group_name_H-M   'P 1'
#
loop_
_entity.id
_entity.type
_entity.pdbx_description
1 polymer ?
#
loop_
_entity_poly.entity_id
_entity_poly.type
_entity_poly.pdbx_seq_one_letter_code
_entity_poly.pdbx_strand_id
1 'polypeptide(L)'
;MAKATKTIKQPLGYQAGQADWFAATKDLFNQIAAFYFEVIQAHAGVLDLDTKTALTALEKLTHTTKENPHPVMPLSTIAEHIPAMFRRAAIHAALGSARSFHTTLAIWRKQKEKARARGKKFTIRPPVPPRTWNKSVTLYAGQWKERTSTTIMLKVWTGRSWAWVKCRLQGRDLPEGWEIGSAQLVQHAGHWWLHTPLEQARPNPGNVEKQITSNPDTRLCSVDLNISTHLAVCSIVTTDGTVLATLILSRGFEVKRNIRK
;
A
#
# COMPACT_ATOMS: atom_id res chain seq x y z
N MET A 1 8.28 8.38 18.83
CA MET A 1 8.06 9.46 17.84
C MET A 1 6.95 9.04 16.90
N ALA A 2 6.02 9.92 16.57
CA ALA A 2 5.03 9.68 15.52
C ALA A 2 5.69 9.83 14.15
N LYS A 3 5.14 9.14 13.13
CA LYS A 3 5.58 9.30 11.75
C LYS A 3 4.51 10.01 10.94
N ALA A 4 4.88 11.10 10.28
CA ALA A 4 4.06 11.67 9.23
C ALA A 4 4.36 10.95 7.92
N THR A 5 3.33 10.57 7.19
CA THR A 5 3.48 9.91 5.88
C THR A 5 2.72 10.68 4.81
N LYS A 6 3.29 10.78 3.63
CA LYS A 6 2.60 11.30 2.45
C LYS A 6 3.10 10.61 1.20
N THR A 7 2.33 10.64 0.13
CA THR A 7 2.72 10.05 -1.17
C THR A 7 2.76 11.15 -2.23
N ILE A 8 3.90 11.29 -2.88
CA ILE A 8 4.04 12.12 -4.08
C ILE A 8 3.72 11.26 -5.30
N LYS A 9 2.81 11.73 -6.13
CA LYS A 9 2.37 11.04 -7.35
C LYS A 9 2.90 11.82 -8.55
N GLN A 10 3.73 11.18 -9.36
CA GLN A 10 4.36 11.77 -10.52
C GLN A 10 3.98 11.00 -11.79
N PRO A 11 3.36 11.65 -12.79
CA PRO A 11 3.18 11.04 -14.09
C PRO A 11 4.55 10.70 -14.71
N LEU A 12 4.63 9.56 -15.39
CA LEU A 12 5.83 9.14 -16.10
C LEU A 12 5.73 9.53 -17.57
N GLY A 13 6.75 10.25 -18.07
CA GLY A 13 6.99 10.42 -19.49
C GLY A 13 7.93 9.32 -19.98
N TYR A 14 7.54 8.58 -20.99
CA TYR A 14 8.27 7.44 -21.58
C TYR A 14 8.06 7.39 -23.10
N GLN A 15 8.88 6.61 -23.81
CA GLN A 15 8.77 6.45 -25.26
C GLN A 15 7.60 5.55 -25.65
N ALA A 16 7.09 5.73 -26.87
CA ALA A 16 6.08 4.85 -27.44
C ALA A 16 6.57 3.37 -27.41
N GLY A 17 5.67 2.45 -27.08
CA GLY A 17 5.99 1.02 -26.91
C GLY A 17 6.49 0.64 -25.50
N GLN A 18 7.01 1.56 -24.71
CA GLN A 18 7.41 1.25 -23.33
C GLN A 18 6.22 1.07 -22.38
N ALA A 19 5.03 1.58 -22.74
CA ALA A 19 3.79 1.33 -22.00
C ALA A 19 3.49 -0.17 -21.88
N ASP A 20 3.75 -0.94 -22.93
CA ASP A 20 3.55 -2.39 -22.96
C ASP A 20 4.53 -3.11 -22.02
N TRP A 21 5.75 -2.58 -21.88
CA TRP A 21 6.72 -3.12 -20.91
C TRP A 21 6.31 -2.89 -19.47
N PHE A 22 5.74 -1.72 -19.18
CA PHE A 22 5.16 -1.47 -17.85
C PHE A 22 3.96 -2.38 -17.57
N ALA A 23 3.10 -2.61 -18.58
CA ALA A 23 2.00 -3.55 -18.48
C ALA A 23 2.50 -4.98 -18.24
N ALA A 24 3.44 -5.45 -19.05
CA ALA A 24 4.08 -6.77 -18.89
C ALA A 24 4.76 -6.92 -17.50
N THR A 25 5.38 -5.84 -16.99
CA THR A 25 5.97 -5.82 -15.65
C THR A 25 4.90 -5.99 -14.57
N LYS A 26 3.79 -5.27 -14.70
CA LYS A 26 2.66 -5.35 -13.76
C LYS A 26 2.01 -6.73 -13.81
N ASP A 27 1.83 -7.29 -14.99
CA ASP A 27 1.22 -8.61 -15.18
C ASP A 27 2.10 -9.70 -14.58
N LEU A 28 3.41 -9.68 -14.84
CA LEU A 28 4.36 -10.61 -14.22
C LEU A 28 4.37 -10.47 -12.69
N PHE A 29 4.34 -9.24 -12.16
CA PHE A 29 4.26 -9.00 -10.72
C PHE A 29 3.02 -9.65 -10.10
N ASN A 30 1.87 -9.50 -10.75
CA ASN A 30 0.62 -10.05 -10.28
C ASN A 30 0.56 -11.57 -10.41
N GLN A 31 1.13 -12.16 -11.45
CA GLN A 31 1.27 -13.61 -11.59
C GLN A 31 2.13 -14.20 -10.46
N ILE A 32 3.27 -13.57 -10.16
CA ILE A 32 4.13 -14.01 -9.05
C ILE A 32 3.43 -13.82 -7.71
N ALA A 33 2.72 -12.71 -7.49
CA ALA A 33 1.97 -12.49 -6.26
C ALA A 33 0.83 -13.52 -6.08
N ALA A 34 0.12 -13.87 -7.15
CA ALA A 34 -0.88 -14.94 -7.16
C ALA A 34 -0.27 -16.28 -6.79
N PHE A 35 0.83 -16.66 -7.43
CA PHE A 35 1.58 -17.88 -7.13
C PHE A 35 1.97 -17.95 -5.64
N TYR A 36 2.57 -16.89 -5.09
CA TYR A 36 2.94 -16.89 -3.67
C TYR A 36 1.74 -16.92 -2.74
N PHE A 37 0.60 -16.37 -3.15
CA PHE A 37 -0.62 -16.52 -2.37
C PHE A 37 -1.05 -18.00 -2.29
N GLU A 38 -0.96 -18.76 -3.38
CA GLU A 38 -1.25 -20.20 -3.40
C GLU A 38 -0.26 -20.99 -2.53
N VAL A 39 1.04 -20.66 -2.62
CA VAL A 39 2.07 -21.23 -1.73
C VAL A 39 1.71 -20.99 -0.26
N ILE A 40 1.29 -19.78 0.09
CA ILE A 40 0.87 -19.42 1.46
C ILE A 40 -0.38 -20.21 1.87
N GLN A 41 -1.35 -20.40 0.97
CA GLN A 41 -2.54 -21.21 1.28
C GLN A 41 -2.17 -22.69 1.55
N ALA A 42 -1.21 -23.23 0.79
CA ALA A 42 -0.71 -24.60 1.01
C ALA A 42 0.12 -24.73 2.31
N HIS A 43 0.77 -23.65 2.73
CA HIS A 43 1.67 -23.61 3.89
C HIS A 43 1.26 -22.50 4.89
N ALA A 44 0.00 -22.54 5.36
CA ALA A 44 -0.62 -21.47 6.14
C ALA A 44 0.14 -21.09 7.43
N GLY A 45 0.93 -21.97 8.01
CA GLY A 45 1.79 -21.70 9.19
C GLY A 45 2.82 -20.57 8.95
N VAL A 46 3.10 -20.22 7.68
CA VAL A 46 3.95 -19.06 7.34
C VAL A 46 3.33 -17.74 7.82
N LEU A 47 2.01 -17.67 7.97
CA LEU A 47 1.30 -16.45 8.41
C LEU A 47 1.54 -16.10 9.88
N ASP A 48 1.92 -17.10 10.70
CA ASP A 48 2.22 -16.93 12.13
C ASP A 48 3.64 -16.36 12.35
N LEU A 49 4.47 -16.37 11.32
CA LEU A 49 5.84 -15.84 11.36
C LEU A 49 5.85 -14.33 11.18
N ASP A 50 6.90 -13.68 11.71
CA ASP A 50 7.19 -12.30 11.37
C ASP A 50 7.48 -12.16 9.86
N THR A 51 7.39 -10.94 9.34
CA THR A 51 7.47 -10.71 7.90
C THR A 51 8.80 -11.13 7.27
N LYS A 52 9.92 -10.98 7.98
CA LYS A 52 11.27 -11.35 7.49
C LYS A 52 11.44 -12.87 7.45
N THR A 53 11.03 -13.55 8.50
CA THR A 53 11.08 -15.01 8.59
C THR A 53 10.13 -15.66 7.60
N ALA A 54 8.90 -15.13 7.45
CA ALA A 54 7.93 -15.60 6.47
C ALA A 54 8.47 -15.47 5.03
N LEU A 55 9.11 -14.35 4.69
CA LEU A 55 9.74 -14.15 3.38
C LEU A 55 10.81 -15.23 3.12
N THR A 56 11.70 -15.46 4.08
CA THR A 56 12.76 -16.48 3.95
C THR A 56 12.19 -17.89 3.82
N ALA A 57 11.15 -18.21 4.58
CA ALA A 57 10.46 -19.50 4.49
C ALA A 57 9.84 -19.72 3.09
N LEU A 58 9.17 -18.69 2.56
CA LEU A 58 8.58 -18.75 1.21
C LEU A 58 9.65 -18.86 0.12
N GLU A 59 10.77 -18.15 0.25
CA GLU A 59 11.91 -18.30 -0.68
C GLU A 59 12.47 -19.73 -0.64
N LYS A 60 12.60 -20.37 0.52
CA LYS A 60 13.03 -21.77 0.65
C LYS A 60 12.06 -22.76 -0.01
N LEU A 61 10.76 -22.52 0.07
CA LEU A 61 9.74 -23.39 -0.55
C LEU A 61 9.74 -23.29 -2.08
N THR A 62 10.23 -22.19 -2.66
CA THR A 62 9.97 -21.86 -4.07
C THR A 62 11.21 -21.62 -4.91
N HIS A 63 12.37 -21.40 -4.28
CA HIS A 63 13.57 -20.99 -5.01
C HIS A 63 14.61 -22.09 -5.01
N THR A 64 15.10 -22.42 -6.22
CA THR A 64 16.20 -23.35 -6.41
C THR A 64 17.51 -22.73 -5.96
N THR A 65 18.21 -23.37 -5.06
CA THR A 65 19.57 -23.03 -4.60
C THR A 65 20.46 -24.27 -4.62
N LYS A 66 21.75 -24.09 -4.35
CA LYS A 66 22.66 -25.24 -4.22
C LYS A 66 22.24 -26.17 -3.08
N GLU A 67 21.75 -25.61 -1.98
CA GLU A 67 21.29 -26.35 -0.81
C GLU A 67 19.87 -26.89 -0.98
N ASN A 68 19.09 -26.34 -1.89
CA ASN A 68 17.71 -26.74 -2.17
C ASN A 68 17.47 -26.81 -3.70
N PRO A 69 18.00 -27.84 -4.36
CA PRO A 69 17.89 -27.97 -5.83
C PRO A 69 16.46 -28.29 -6.30
N HIS A 70 15.63 -28.85 -5.43
CA HIS A 70 14.27 -29.26 -5.73
C HIS A 70 13.26 -28.62 -4.74
N PRO A 71 12.93 -27.33 -4.89
CA PRO A 71 11.94 -26.69 -4.03
C PRO A 71 10.56 -27.32 -4.20
N VAL A 72 9.77 -27.32 -3.14
CA VAL A 72 8.44 -27.97 -3.08
C VAL A 72 7.49 -27.38 -4.14
N MET A 73 7.53 -26.07 -4.33
CA MET A 73 6.71 -25.35 -5.32
C MET A 73 7.63 -24.38 -6.11
N PRO A 74 8.27 -24.85 -7.19
CA PRO A 74 9.28 -24.06 -7.88
C PRO A 74 8.68 -22.86 -8.63
N LEU A 75 9.21 -21.67 -8.36
CA LEU A 75 8.78 -20.42 -9.02
C LEU A 75 9.10 -20.42 -10.52
N SER A 76 10.07 -21.22 -10.97
CA SER A 76 10.42 -21.40 -12.40
C SER A 76 9.26 -21.87 -13.27
N THR A 77 8.21 -22.45 -12.67
CA THR A 77 6.96 -22.79 -13.40
C THR A 77 6.19 -21.55 -13.88
N ILE A 78 6.44 -20.38 -13.29
CA ILE A 78 5.79 -19.11 -13.66
C ILE A 78 6.72 -18.28 -14.54
N ALA A 79 7.96 -18.08 -14.13
CA ALA A 79 8.96 -17.32 -14.89
C ALA A 79 10.38 -17.64 -14.40
N GLU A 80 11.33 -17.58 -15.33
CA GLU A 80 12.75 -17.70 -15.04
C GLU A 80 13.40 -16.33 -14.86
N HIS A 81 14.58 -16.30 -14.22
CA HIS A 81 15.43 -15.12 -14.09
C HIS A 81 14.76 -13.89 -13.47
N ILE A 82 13.87 -14.11 -12.48
CA ILE A 82 13.19 -13.02 -11.76
C ILE A 82 14.17 -12.35 -10.79
N PRO A 83 14.39 -11.01 -10.86
CA PRO A 83 15.23 -10.30 -9.90
C PRO A 83 14.75 -10.50 -8.48
N ALA A 84 15.69 -10.77 -7.55
CA ALA A 84 15.37 -11.10 -6.16
C ALA A 84 14.47 -10.02 -5.49
N MET A 85 14.76 -8.74 -5.72
CA MET A 85 13.98 -7.65 -5.13
C MET A 85 12.58 -7.53 -5.71
N PHE A 86 12.38 -7.85 -6.99
CA PHE A 86 11.06 -7.91 -7.60
C PHE A 86 10.24 -9.06 -7.03
N ARG A 87 10.85 -10.24 -6.92
CA ARG A 87 10.24 -11.41 -6.28
C ARG A 87 9.83 -11.10 -4.84
N ARG A 88 10.72 -10.51 -4.04
CA ARG A 88 10.44 -10.15 -2.64
C ARG A 88 9.29 -9.16 -2.51
N ALA A 89 9.20 -8.18 -3.42
CA ALA A 89 8.08 -7.26 -3.46
C ALA A 89 6.75 -7.98 -3.73
N ALA A 90 6.73 -8.96 -4.63
CA ALA A 90 5.55 -9.79 -4.91
C ALA A 90 5.18 -10.70 -3.72
N ILE A 91 6.18 -11.28 -3.02
CA ILE A 91 5.95 -12.03 -1.78
C ILE A 91 5.27 -11.15 -0.73
N HIS A 92 5.74 -9.92 -0.52
CA HIS A 92 5.12 -9.01 0.44
C HIS A 92 3.68 -8.66 0.06
N ALA A 93 3.38 -8.47 -1.23
CA ALA A 93 2.03 -8.24 -1.72
C ALA A 93 1.11 -9.45 -1.46
N ALA A 94 1.63 -10.67 -1.67
CA ALA A 94 0.93 -11.92 -1.39
C ALA A 94 0.68 -12.12 0.11
N LEU A 95 1.70 -11.93 0.96
CA LEU A 95 1.58 -12.00 2.42
C LEU A 95 0.54 -11.03 2.96
N GLY A 96 0.56 -9.77 2.51
CA GLY A 96 -0.44 -8.78 2.90
C GLY A 96 -1.85 -9.19 2.52
N SER A 97 -2.04 -9.72 1.31
CA SER A 97 -3.35 -10.22 0.84
C SER A 97 -3.81 -11.45 1.61
N ALA A 98 -2.91 -12.39 1.90
CA ALA A 98 -3.22 -13.60 2.65
C ALA A 98 -3.58 -13.28 4.11
N ARG A 99 -2.81 -12.44 4.78
CA ARG A 99 -3.12 -11.99 6.15
C ARG A 99 -4.47 -11.29 6.23
N SER A 100 -4.79 -10.42 5.28
CA SER A 100 -6.10 -9.76 5.19
C SER A 100 -7.24 -10.76 4.99
N PHE A 101 -7.08 -11.71 4.09
CA PHE A 101 -8.05 -12.77 3.85
C PHE A 101 -8.30 -13.63 5.09
N HIS A 102 -7.23 -14.14 5.73
CA HIS A 102 -7.34 -14.98 6.93
C HIS A 102 -7.93 -14.23 8.13
N THR A 103 -7.58 -12.95 8.30
CA THR A 103 -8.20 -12.09 9.34
C THR A 103 -9.70 -11.95 9.09
N THR A 104 -10.11 -11.66 7.87
CA THR A 104 -11.52 -11.53 7.50
C THR A 104 -12.27 -12.86 7.69
N LEU A 105 -11.64 -13.97 7.34
CA LEU A 105 -12.20 -15.31 7.52
C LEU A 105 -12.37 -15.66 9.01
N ALA A 106 -11.40 -15.31 9.84
CA ALA A 106 -11.47 -15.51 11.29
C ALA A 106 -12.61 -14.68 11.92
N ILE A 107 -12.75 -13.42 11.51
CA ILE A 107 -13.86 -12.56 11.94
C ILE A 107 -15.22 -13.17 11.54
N TRP A 108 -15.34 -13.63 10.29
CA TRP A 108 -16.54 -14.26 9.80
C TRP A 108 -16.89 -15.53 10.60
N ARG A 109 -15.91 -16.39 10.86
CA ARG A 109 -16.09 -17.61 11.69
C ARG A 109 -16.61 -17.27 13.09
N LYS A 110 -15.97 -16.30 13.76
CA LYS A 110 -16.38 -15.82 15.09
C LYS A 110 -17.81 -15.26 15.09
N GLN A 111 -18.19 -14.51 14.06
CA GLN A 111 -19.56 -13.98 13.93
C GLN A 111 -20.59 -15.10 13.72
N LYS A 112 -20.27 -16.09 12.89
CA LYS A 112 -21.10 -17.26 12.64
C LYS A 112 -21.33 -18.07 13.92
N GLU A 113 -20.27 -18.34 14.67
CA GLU A 113 -20.37 -19.07 15.96
C GLU A 113 -21.21 -18.28 16.98
N LYS A 114 -21.01 -16.96 17.08
CA LYS A 114 -21.80 -16.09 17.95
C LYS A 114 -23.28 -16.06 17.57
N ALA A 115 -23.61 -16.08 16.29
CA ALA A 115 -24.98 -16.16 15.81
C ALA A 115 -25.59 -17.50 16.16
N ARG A 116 -24.86 -18.63 15.94
CA ARG A 116 -25.28 -19.99 16.29
C ARG A 116 -25.55 -20.14 17.78
N ALA A 117 -24.65 -19.62 18.63
CA ALA A 117 -24.81 -19.66 20.09
C ALA A 117 -26.07 -18.90 20.58
N ARG A 118 -26.55 -17.92 19.79
CA ARG A 118 -27.77 -17.14 20.07
C ARG A 118 -29.02 -17.67 19.37
N GLY A 119 -28.97 -18.86 18.73
CA GLY A 119 -30.07 -19.41 17.95
C GLY A 119 -30.46 -18.56 16.71
N LYS A 120 -29.60 -17.63 16.27
CA LYS A 120 -29.90 -16.74 15.14
C LYS A 120 -29.39 -17.30 13.83
N LYS A 121 -30.19 -17.15 12.75
CA LYS A 121 -29.75 -17.47 11.39
C LYS A 121 -28.62 -16.54 10.96
N PHE A 122 -27.54 -17.12 10.44
CA PHE A 122 -26.40 -16.38 9.91
C PHE A 122 -26.38 -16.48 8.37
N THR A 123 -26.61 -15.36 7.68
CA THR A 123 -26.81 -15.31 6.23
C THR A 123 -25.61 -14.76 5.46
N ILE A 124 -24.58 -14.26 6.18
CA ILE A 124 -23.40 -13.68 5.55
C ILE A 124 -22.55 -14.79 4.93
N ARG A 125 -22.26 -14.66 3.63
CA ARG A 125 -21.42 -15.62 2.90
C ARG A 125 -19.96 -15.55 3.42
N PRO A 126 -19.24 -16.69 3.40
CA PRO A 126 -17.83 -16.70 3.76
C PRO A 126 -17.00 -15.83 2.79
N PRO A 127 -15.96 -15.16 3.26
CA PRO A 127 -15.01 -14.51 2.38
C PRO A 127 -14.36 -15.54 1.44
N VAL A 128 -14.11 -15.13 0.21
CA VAL A 128 -13.43 -15.95 -0.79
C VAL A 128 -12.02 -15.41 -1.04
N PRO A 129 -11.04 -16.26 -1.36
CA PRO A 129 -9.71 -15.80 -1.73
C PRO A 129 -9.75 -14.92 -2.99
N PRO A 130 -8.80 -14.01 -3.17
CA PRO A 130 -8.73 -13.17 -4.36
C PRO A 130 -8.59 -14.03 -5.62
N ARG A 131 -9.47 -13.85 -6.59
CA ARG A 131 -9.42 -14.53 -7.89
C ARG A 131 -8.69 -13.72 -8.95
N THR A 132 -8.71 -12.40 -8.80
CA THR A 132 -8.06 -11.48 -9.72
C THR A 132 -6.98 -10.68 -8.99
N TRP A 133 -5.84 -10.52 -9.63
CA TRP A 133 -4.72 -9.78 -9.11
C TRP A 133 -4.48 -8.53 -9.95
N ASN A 134 -4.55 -7.37 -9.32
CA ASN A 134 -4.32 -6.07 -9.96
C ASN A 134 -3.59 -5.13 -9.01
N LYS A 135 -2.48 -5.62 -8.43
CA LYS A 135 -1.63 -4.83 -7.54
C LYS A 135 -0.70 -3.92 -8.35
N SER A 136 -0.41 -2.77 -7.82
CA SER A 136 0.68 -1.92 -8.31
C SER A 136 2.04 -2.57 -8.01
N VAL A 137 3.00 -2.36 -8.89
CA VAL A 137 4.34 -2.94 -8.72
C VAL A 137 5.11 -2.13 -7.69
N THR A 138 5.48 -2.73 -6.57
CA THR A 138 6.39 -2.12 -5.60
C THR A 138 7.82 -2.25 -6.07
N LEU A 139 8.53 -1.14 -6.15
CA LEU A 139 9.91 -1.05 -6.64
C LEU A 139 10.86 -0.88 -5.44
N TYR A 140 11.56 -1.96 -5.09
CA TYR A 140 12.61 -1.92 -4.06
C TYR A 140 13.95 -1.42 -4.63
N ALA A 141 14.93 -1.22 -3.77
CA ALA A 141 16.29 -0.88 -4.17
C ALA A 141 16.83 -1.88 -5.22
N GLY A 142 17.52 -1.37 -6.23
CA GLY A 142 18.00 -2.17 -7.38
C GLY A 142 16.97 -2.35 -8.51
N GLN A 143 15.73 -1.87 -8.34
CA GLN A 143 14.73 -1.83 -9.41
C GLN A 143 14.54 -0.43 -10.00
N TRP A 144 15.18 0.53 -9.42
CA TRP A 144 15.33 1.88 -9.95
C TRP A 144 16.72 2.42 -9.62
N LYS A 145 17.19 3.36 -10.41
CA LYS A 145 18.48 4.03 -10.23
C LYS A 145 18.47 5.41 -10.89
N GLU A 146 19.53 6.17 -10.68
CA GLU A 146 19.76 7.47 -11.35
C GLU A 146 18.56 8.42 -11.23
N ARG A 147 17.98 8.48 -10.02
CA ARG A 147 16.86 9.38 -9.77
C ARG A 147 17.37 10.80 -9.59
N THR A 148 16.79 11.71 -10.37
CA THR A 148 16.92 13.16 -10.22
C THR A 148 15.54 13.77 -9.92
N SER A 149 15.44 15.09 -9.85
CA SER A 149 14.13 15.78 -9.77
C SER A 149 13.25 15.50 -10.99
N THR A 150 13.84 15.34 -12.18
CA THR A 150 13.13 15.26 -13.46
C THR A 150 13.19 13.90 -14.14
N THR A 151 14.06 12.99 -13.72
CA THR A 151 14.24 11.69 -14.38
C THR A 151 14.48 10.56 -13.40
N ILE A 152 14.18 9.34 -13.83
CA ILE A 152 14.49 8.09 -13.14
C ILE A 152 14.73 6.96 -14.15
N MET A 153 15.60 6.03 -13.81
CA MET A 153 15.73 4.76 -14.54
C MET A 153 14.96 3.68 -13.79
N LEU A 154 14.01 3.02 -14.47
CA LEU A 154 13.23 1.91 -13.94
C LEU A 154 13.63 0.60 -14.60
N LYS A 155 13.78 -0.47 -13.81
CA LYS A 155 14.00 -1.83 -14.32
C LYS A 155 12.65 -2.47 -14.59
N VAL A 156 12.36 -2.80 -15.83
CA VAL A 156 11.09 -3.31 -16.30
C VAL A 156 11.24 -4.62 -17.07
N TRP A 157 10.19 -5.41 -17.09
CA TRP A 157 10.10 -6.63 -17.89
C TRP A 157 9.51 -6.30 -19.26
N THR A 158 10.21 -6.65 -20.32
CA THR A 158 9.80 -6.39 -21.71
C THR A 158 8.86 -7.47 -22.28
N GLY A 159 8.54 -8.50 -21.50
CA GLY A 159 7.91 -9.73 -21.97
C GLY A 159 8.91 -10.83 -22.33
N ARG A 160 10.20 -10.49 -22.48
CA ARG A 160 11.28 -11.44 -22.83
C ARG A 160 12.52 -11.31 -21.94
N SER A 161 12.86 -10.10 -21.56
CA SER A 161 14.07 -9.80 -20.78
C SER A 161 13.85 -8.58 -19.89
N TRP A 162 14.74 -8.39 -18.92
CA TRP A 162 14.76 -7.19 -18.08
C TRP A 162 15.54 -6.07 -18.74
N ALA A 163 14.94 -4.89 -18.84
CA ALA A 163 15.55 -3.69 -19.42
C ALA A 163 15.47 -2.50 -18.46
N TRP A 164 16.39 -1.55 -18.61
CA TRP A 164 16.36 -0.26 -17.96
C TRP A 164 15.70 0.76 -18.86
N VAL A 165 14.67 1.42 -18.36
CA VAL A 165 13.91 2.46 -19.07
C VAL A 165 14.12 3.80 -18.36
N LYS A 166 14.58 4.81 -19.11
CA LYS A 166 14.65 6.19 -18.64
C LYS A 166 13.29 6.84 -18.76
N CYS A 167 12.74 7.27 -17.63
CA CYS A 167 11.46 7.97 -17.56
C CYS A 167 11.68 9.42 -17.13
N ARG A 168 10.86 10.33 -17.66
CA ARG A 168 10.74 11.68 -17.13
C ARG A 168 9.75 11.67 -15.97
N LEU A 169 10.07 12.34 -14.88
CA LEU A 169 9.18 12.59 -13.76
C LEU A 169 8.51 13.95 -13.98
N GLN A 170 7.19 13.97 -13.90
CA GLN A 170 6.39 15.18 -14.05
C GLN A 170 5.69 15.52 -12.75
N GLY A 171 5.39 16.80 -12.52
CA GLY A 171 4.65 17.24 -11.34
C GLY A 171 5.59 17.70 -10.21
N ARG A 172 5.17 17.46 -8.97
CA ARG A 172 5.89 17.98 -7.79
C ARG A 172 7.16 17.19 -7.50
N ASP A 173 8.21 17.91 -7.16
CA ASP A 173 9.44 17.32 -6.65
C ASP A 173 9.24 16.73 -5.25
N LEU A 174 10.18 15.86 -4.87
CA LEU A 174 10.21 15.35 -3.51
C LEU A 174 10.72 16.46 -2.58
N PRO A 175 10.01 16.74 -1.49
CA PRO A 175 10.46 17.72 -0.52
C PRO A 175 11.70 17.23 0.24
N GLU A 176 12.58 18.13 0.57
CA GLU A 176 13.75 17.84 1.39
C GLU A 176 13.37 17.39 2.81
N GLY A 177 14.26 16.66 3.45
CA GLY A 177 14.10 16.20 4.83
C GLY A 177 13.07 15.10 5.04
N TRP A 178 12.63 14.43 3.98
CA TRP A 178 11.76 13.26 4.03
C TRP A 178 12.49 12.00 3.60
N GLU A 179 12.28 10.91 4.34
CA GLU A 179 12.76 9.59 3.95
C GLU A 179 11.92 9.03 2.81
N ILE A 180 12.59 8.51 1.78
CA ILE A 180 11.94 7.94 0.60
C ILE A 180 11.67 6.46 0.86
N GLY A 181 10.39 6.08 0.89
CA GLY A 181 9.99 4.68 0.95
C GLY A 181 9.98 3.99 -0.42
N SER A 182 9.52 2.76 -0.45
CA SER A 182 9.47 1.96 -1.67
C SER A 182 8.45 2.53 -2.66
N ALA A 183 8.94 3.00 -3.80
CA ALA A 183 8.08 3.55 -4.84
C ALA A 183 7.17 2.49 -5.47
N GLN A 184 6.06 2.90 -6.05
CA GLN A 184 5.13 2.03 -6.74
C GLN A 184 4.90 2.50 -8.16
N LEU A 185 5.00 1.58 -9.11
CA LEU A 185 4.56 1.79 -10.49
C LEU A 185 3.05 1.52 -10.56
N VAL A 186 2.29 2.55 -10.89
CA VAL A 186 0.82 2.54 -10.84
C VAL A 186 0.26 2.90 -12.21
N GLN A 187 -0.71 2.14 -12.68
CA GLN A 187 -1.49 2.48 -13.87
C GLN A 187 -2.81 3.16 -13.43
N HIS A 188 -3.06 4.36 -13.94
CA HIS A 188 -4.28 5.09 -13.68
C HIS A 188 -4.74 5.83 -14.95
N ALA A 189 -6.01 5.65 -15.32
CA ALA A 189 -6.61 6.26 -16.50
C ALA A 189 -5.78 6.11 -17.79
N GLY A 190 -5.23 4.91 -18.04
CA GLY A 190 -4.41 4.62 -19.23
C GLY A 190 -2.97 5.11 -19.16
N HIS A 191 -2.59 5.87 -18.12
CA HIS A 191 -1.25 6.41 -17.94
C HIS A 191 -0.48 5.73 -16.82
N TRP A 192 0.85 5.78 -16.88
CA TRP A 192 1.74 5.24 -15.84
C TRP A 192 2.24 6.34 -14.94
N TRP A 193 2.25 6.05 -13.64
CA TRP A 193 2.60 6.95 -12.56
C TRP A 193 3.62 6.31 -11.65
N LEU A 194 4.49 7.12 -11.08
CA LEU A 194 5.33 6.73 -9.96
C LEU A 194 4.75 7.33 -8.67
N HIS A 195 4.31 6.47 -7.77
CA HIS A 195 3.88 6.86 -6.44
C HIS A 195 5.03 6.65 -5.48
N THR A 196 5.55 7.72 -4.91
CA THR A 196 6.66 7.68 -3.96
C THR A 196 6.15 8.00 -2.56
N PRO A 197 6.04 7.00 -1.66
CA PRO A 197 5.73 7.24 -0.28
C PRO A 197 6.92 7.91 0.40
N LEU A 198 6.62 8.87 1.25
CA LEU A 198 7.58 9.64 2.02
C LEU A 198 7.23 9.53 3.49
N GLU A 199 8.24 9.38 4.33
CA GLU A 199 8.09 9.34 5.78
C GLU A 199 8.95 10.42 6.44
N GLN A 200 8.45 11.00 7.50
CA GLN A 200 9.20 11.94 8.32
C GLN A 200 8.87 11.70 9.79
N ALA A 201 9.90 11.58 10.61
CA ALA A 201 9.72 11.57 12.04
C ALA A 201 9.12 12.90 12.50
N ARG A 202 8.11 12.84 13.34
CA ARG A 202 7.49 14.02 13.96
C ARG A 202 7.50 13.86 15.46
N PRO A 203 7.67 14.94 16.20
CA PRO A 203 7.46 14.88 17.64
C PRO A 203 6.05 14.31 17.90
N ASN A 204 5.94 13.36 18.81
CA ASN A 204 4.64 12.95 19.29
C ASN A 204 4.18 14.00 20.31
N PRO A 205 3.18 14.82 19.99
CA PRO A 205 2.74 15.88 20.89
C PRO A 205 2.08 15.33 22.17
N GLY A 206 1.92 14.03 22.29
CA GLY A 206 1.18 13.42 23.39
C GLY A 206 -0.34 13.56 23.25
N ASN A 207 -1.07 13.35 24.35
CA ASN A 207 -2.50 13.62 24.37
C ASN A 207 -2.77 15.14 24.43
N VAL A 208 -4.03 15.53 24.20
CA VAL A 208 -4.46 16.93 24.16
C VAL A 208 -4.09 17.67 25.45
N GLU A 209 -4.25 17.05 26.61
CA GLU A 209 -3.92 17.63 27.92
C GLU A 209 -2.43 17.99 28.01
N LYS A 210 -1.52 17.09 27.59
CA LYS A 210 -0.09 17.37 27.56
C LYS A 210 0.28 18.49 26.60
N GLN A 211 -0.41 18.56 25.45
CA GLN A 211 -0.21 19.64 24.48
C GLN A 211 -0.63 20.99 25.05
N ILE A 212 -1.78 21.07 25.72
CA ILE A 212 -2.27 22.27 26.35
C ILE A 212 -1.32 22.72 27.49
N THR A 213 -0.87 21.78 28.33
CA THR A 213 0.05 22.08 29.43
C THR A 213 1.41 22.58 28.92
N SER A 214 1.91 22.04 27.81
CA SER A 214 3.20 22.45 27.25
C SER A 214 3.14 23.75 26.45
N ASN A 215 1.98 24.11 25.91
CA ASN A 215 1.76 25.35 25.17
C ASN A 215 0.33 25.86 25.39
N PRO A 216 0.13 26.83 26.29
CA PRO A 216 -1.17 27.42 26.56
C PRO A 216 -1.85 28.09 25.35
N ASP A 217 -1.05 28.53 24.36
CA ASP A 217 -1.56 29.13 23.11
C ASP A 217 -2.04 28.08 22.10
N THR A 218 -2.06 26.81 22.49
CA THR A 218 -2.52 25.71 21.62
C THR A 218 -3.98 25.94 21.22
N ARG A 219 -4.24 25.88 19.93
CA ARG A 219 -5.60 25.90 19.37
C ARG A 219 -6.04 24.48 19.08
N LEU A 220 -7.26 24.15 19.50
CA LEU A 220 -7.87 22.84 19.32
C LEU A 220 -8.84 22.91 18.14
N CYS A 221 -8.75 21.97 17.22
CA CYS A 221 -9.76 21.79 16.19
C CYS A 221 -10.65 20.61 16.58
N SER A 222 -11.88 20.91 16.96
CA SER A 222 -12.92 19.90 17.20
C SER A 222 -13.69 19.66 15.91
N VAL A 223 -13.87 18.40 15.53
CA VAL A 223 -14.61 18.01 14.31
C VAL A 223 -15.72 17.06 14.73
N ASP A 224 -16.97 17.51 14.56
CA ASP A 224 -18.16 16.67 14.68
C ASP A 224 -18.64 16.22 13.31
N LEU A 225 -18.73 14.91 13.12
CA LEU A 225 -19.19 14.31 11.87
C LEU A 225 -20.67 14.01 11.98
N ASN A 226 -21.47 14.68 11.16
CA ASN A 226 -22.91 14.52 11.15
C ASN A 226 -23.38 13.92 9.80
N ILE A 227 -24.22 12.89 9.90
CA ILE A 227 -24.70 12.13 8.73
C ILE A 227 -25.96 12.73 8.11
N SER A 228 -26.71 13.58 8.83
CA SER A 228 -28.04 14.02 8.41
C SER A 228 -28.03 15.30 7.56
N THR A 229 -27.71 16.44 8.14
CA THR A 229 -27.85 17.77 7.51
C THR A 229 -26.52 18.35 7.03
N HIS A 230 -25.46 18.16 7.81
CA HIS A 230 -24.12 18.61 7.50
C HIS A 230 -23.15 17.43 7.44
N LEU A 231 -22.10 17.52 6.64
CA LEU A 231 -21.08 16.50 6.56
C LEU A 231 -20.18 16.54 7.79
N ALA A 232 -19.79 17.73 8.19
CA ALA A 232 -19.00 17.97 9.39
C ALA A 232 -19.21 19.39 9.89
N VAL A 233 -19.08 19.58 11.21
CA VAL A 233 -18.91 20.87 11.86
C VAL A 233 -17.54 20.90 12.49
N CYS A 234 -16.71 21.86 12.07
CA CYS A 234 -15.36 22.05 12.57
C CYS A 234 -15.32 23.34 13.39
N SER A 235 -14.85 23.28 14.65
CA SER A 235 -14.68 24.45 15.49
C SER A 235 -13.23 24.56 15.93
N ILE A 236 -12.64 25.76 15.82
CA ILE A 236 -11.34 26.08 16.37
C ILE A 236 -11.58 26.78 17.71
N VAL A 237 -11.07 26.20 18.78
CA VAL A 237 -11.22 26.69 20.13
C VAL A 237 -9.86 26.91 20.81
N THR A 238 -9.79 27.85 21.69
CA THR A 238 -8.65 28.05 22.60
C THR A 238 -8.70 27.06 23.76
N THR A 239 -7.67 27.00 24.56
CA THR A 239 -7.57 26.10 25.72
C THR A 239 -8.56 26.42 26.83
N ASP A 240 -9.05 27.66 26.92
CA ASP A 240 -10.11 28.12 27.85
C ASP A 240 -11.54 27.88 27.32
N GLY A 241 -11.66 27.28 26.11
CA GLY A 241 -12.95 26.97 25.51
C GLY A 241 -13.55 28.08 24.63
N THR A 242 -12.86 29.21 24.43
CA THR A 242 -13.33 30.26 23.53
C THR A 242 -13.33 29.80 22.09
N VAL A 243 -14.47 29.90 21.39
CA VAL A 243 -14.58 29.53 19.99
C VAL A 243 -14.05 30.67 19.12
N LEU A 244 -12.98 30.41 18.38
CA LEU A 244 -12.34 31.36 17.45
C LEU A 244 -12.95 31.34 16.05
N ALA A 245 -13.34 30.16 15.59
CA ALA A 245 -13.95 29.99 14.26
C ALA A 245 -14.79 28.71 14.22
N THR A 246 -15.82 28.72 13.39
CA THR A 246 -16.63 27.55 13.08
C THR A 246 -16.79 27.42 11.57
N LEU A 247 -16.58 26.22 11.05
CA LEU A 247 -16.80 25.88 9.65
C LEU A 247 -17.82 24.75 9.57
N ILE A 248 -18.87 24.96 8.81
CA ILE A 248 -19.90 23.95 8.54
C ILE A 248 -19.73 23.44 7.12
N LEU A 249 -19.49 22.14 6.98
CA LEU A 249 -19.42 21.45 5.70
C LEU A 249 -20.77 20.79 5.42
N SER A 250 -21.52 21.33 4.47
CA SER A 250 -22.83 20.80 4.08
C SER A 250 -22.71 19.78 2.94
N ARG A 251 -23.67 18.85 2.84
CA ARG A 251 -23.81 17.97 1.69
C ARG A 251 -24.23 18.80 0.47
N GLY A 252 -23.48 18.74 -0.62
CA GLY A 252 -23.83 19.37 -1.89
C GLY A 252 -22.66 19.91 -2.68
N PHE A 253 -22.95 20.86 -3.56
CA PHE A 253 -22.00 21.44 -4.53
C PHE A 253 -20.74 22.06 -3.87
N GLU A 254 -20.86 22.57 -2.66
CA GLU A 254 -19.76 23.18 -1.92
C GLU A 254 -18.67 22.19 -1.47
N VAL A 255 -19.04 20.97 -1.11
CA VAL A 255 -18.07 19.93 -0.72
C VAL A 255 -17.16 19.55 -1.90
N LYS A 256 -17.71 19.50 -3.13
CA LYS A 256 -16.90 19.22 -4.34
C LYS A 256 -15.92 20.36 -4.67
N ARG A 257 -16.26 21.59 -4.34
CA ARG A 257 -15.44 22.77 -4.63
C ARG A 257 -14.26 22.91 -3.64
N ASN A 258 -14.43 22.52 -2.39
CA ASN A 258 -13.39 22.61 -1.35
C ASN A 258 -12.40 21.43 -1.37
N ILE A 259 -12.77 20.29 -1.93
CA ILE A 259 -11.85 19.15 -2.14
C ILE A 259 -10.94 19.37 -3.37
N ARG A 260 -11.27 20.28 -4.26
CA ARG A 260 -10.49 20.58 -5.46
C ARG A 260 -9.51 21.77 -5.34
N LYS A 261 -9.43 22.42 -4.17
CA LYS A 261 -8.41 23.41 -3.82
C LYS A 261 -7.40 22.84 -2.85
#